data_a51ccaaa455d47a4b1b486a0055d9124
#
_entry.id   a51ccaaa455d47a4b1b486a0055d9124
#
_cell.length_a   1.000
_cell.length_b   1.000
_cell.length_c   1.000
_cell.angle_alpha   90.00
_cell.angle_beta   90.00
_cell.angle_gamma   90.00
#
_symmetry.space_group_name_H-M   'P 1'
#
loop_
_entity.id
_entity.type
_entity.pdbx_description
1 polymer ?
#
loop_
_entity_poly.entity_id
_entity_poly.type
_entity_poly.pdbx_seq_one_letter_code
_entity_poly.pdbx_strand_id
1 'polypeptide(L)'
;MEQEGNLYGGFGIYGTLYKTELDRDIEAANFSDFRSMSVPIDMSLMNTALHIAAMKGDTDFLNDMSCHISAQQLEIRNSYGLTSLHYAALFGRIEFAKGLLSINRKLLLITDNGGINTPLILAAYAGQKDLIMYLYSETALEDLTSQSSSALLTSLITADMYACQRMNRRGQNFLLRLVPGLKTLYEEKLRSSDARDLLNELFYKLRIADIDDEVVEILATSLTLAAEFGVVEFFDMAFQKAGRILGYFGPRWLPLIKIVVINRRLRILDLLSKKIIGRPLVGGFLDDSRNTILHWATVPGAIFRLQAELQWFKGVEKFVSPSYTNQTNLEGETARALFNKEHRQLIVEGEKWTKEMASSCSFIAALIITVSFAAAFTVPGGNKDNVGIPVFLSDHTFMLFVVSDTVAFFGATASLLSFLRFFTLNSTEDALMLLPDTMISRLTTLFISVFAMMLAFIAAIVIMFHD
;
A
#
# COMPACT_ATOMS: atom_id res chain seq x y z
N MET A 1 -28.75 15.87 3.69
CA MET A 1 -27.54 15.45 2.95
C MET A 1 -26.66 14.63 3.87
N GLU A 2 -27.17 13.52 4.40
CA GLU A 2 -26.46 12.64 5.37
C GLU A 2 -26.87 11.17 5.19
N GLN A 3 -27.04 10.69 3.97
CA GLN A 3 -27.42 9.29 3.73
C GLN A 3 -26.61 8.56 2.64
N GLU A 4 -25.64 9.18 1.99
CA GLU A 4 -24.83 8.51 0.94
C GLU A 4 -23.43 8.01 1.38
N GLY A 5 -23.05 8.18 2.65
CA GLY A 5 -21.70 7.88 3.15
C GLY A 5 -21.46 6.45 3.65
N ASN A 6 -22.42 5.51 3.61
CA ASN A 6 -22.29 4.29 4.41
C ASN A 6 -22.54 2.96 3.68
N LEU A 7 -22.57 2.93 2.36
CA LEU A 7 -22.78 1.69 1.60
C LEU A 7 -21.53 0.76 1.58
N TYR A 8 -20.32 1.28 1.77
CA TYR A 8 -19.07 0.50 1.70
C TYR A 8 -18.45 0.19 3.08
N GLY A 9 -18.83 0.90 4.13
CA GLY A 9 -18.36 0.64 5.51
C GLY A 9 -19.01 -0.59 6.16
N GLY A 10 -20.19 -1.00 5.72
CA GLY A 10 -20.96 -2.08 6.32
C GLY A 10 -20.35 -3.47 6.14
N PHE A 11 -19.78 -3.77 4.98
CA PHE A 11 -19.30 -5.12 4.65
C PHE A 11 -17.96 -5.50 5.31
N GLY A 12 -17.07 -4.54 5.58
CA GLY A 12 -15.83 -4.80 6.34
C GLY A 12 -16.11 -5.19 7.80
N ILE A 13 -17.14 -4.63 8.39
CA ILE A 13 -17.60 -4.94 9.75
C ILE A 13 -18.38 -6.26 9.75
N TYR A 14 -19.19 -6.53 8.73
CA TYR A 14 -19.95 -7.76 8.59
C TYR A 14 -19.05 -8.99 8.46
N GLY A 15 -17.95 -8.93 7.71
CA GLY A 15 -17.03 -10.06 7.55
C GLY A 15 -16.32 -10.48 8.85
N THR A 16 -16.10 -9.56 9.78
CA THR A 16 -15.42 -9.84 11.05
C THR A 16 -16.40 -10.16 12.18
N LEU A 17 -17.53 -9.46 12.26
CA LEU A 17 -18.60 -9.74 13.22
C LEU A 17 -19.29 -11.08 12.92
N TYR A 18 -19.56 -11.37 11.64
CA TYR A 18 -20.13 -12.65 11.22
C TYR A 18 -19.29 -13.85 11.61
N LYS A 19 -17.98 -13.74 11.58
CA LYS A 19 -17.09 -14.85 11.88
C LYS A 19 -17.05 -15.20 13.37
N THR A 20 -17.18 -14.22 14.25
CA THR A 20 -17.06 -14.41 15.72
C THR A 20 -18.38 -14.81 16.38
N GLU A 21 -19.52 -14.35 15.90
CA GLU A 21 -20.83 -14.81 16.40
C GLU A 21 -21.19 -16.18 15.82
N LEU A 22 -20.85 -16.39 14.58
CA LEU A 22 -21.14 -17.61 13.83
C LEU A 22 -20.33 -18.84 14.30
N ASP A 23 -19.04 -18.65 14.69
CA ASP A 23 -18.22 -19.72 15.25
C ASP A 23 -18.81 -20.29 16.56
N ARG A 24 -19.55 -19.47 17.32
CA ARG A 24 -20.25 -19.86 18.54
C ARG A 24 -21.50 -20.69 18.27
N ASP A 25 -22.27 -20.36 17.25
CA ASP A 25 -23.52 -21.05 16.86
C ASP A 25 -23.24 -22.37 16.15
N ILE A 26 -22.10 -22.47 15.46
CA ILE A 26 -21.63 -23.70 14.78
C ILE A 26 -21.28 -24.81 15.78
N GLU A 27 -20.69 -24.48 16.95
CA GLU A 27 -20.34 -25.46 17.96
C GLU A 27 -21.57 -26.01 18.71
N ALA A 28 -22.67 -25.25 18.74
CA ALA A 28 -23.89 -25.65 19.48
C ALA A 28 -24.87 -26.52 18.67
N ALA A 29 -24.75 -26.57 17.34
CA ALA A 29 -25.70 -27.26 16.48
C ALA A 29 -25.37 -28.76 16.31
N ASN A 30 -26.10 -29.61 17.01
CA ASN A 30 -26.05 -31.06 16.82
C ASN A 30 -27.07 -31.49 15.74
N PHE A 31 -26.58 -31.91 14.56
CA PHE A 31 -27.38 -32.10 13.34
C PHE A 31 -28.28 -33.34 13.31
N SER A 32 -28.16 -34.26 14.28
CA SER A 32 -28.86 -35.55 14.24
C SER A 32 -30.39 -35.47 14.37
N ASP A 33 -30.96 -34.34 14.84
CA ASP A 33 -32.38 -34.24 15.19
C ASP A 33 -33.23 -33.36 14.25
N PHE A 34 -32.63 -32.76 13.19
CA PHE A 34 -33.37 -31.84 12.31
C PHE A 34 -34.00 -32.51 11.09
N ARG A 35 -35.28 -32.88 11.20
CA ARG A 35 -36.07 -33.41 10.10
C ARG A 35 -36.75 -32.38 9.19
N SER A 36 -36.66 -31.09 9.47
CA SER A 36 -37.30 -30.03 8.67
C SER A 36 -36.32 -28.99 8.20
N MET A 37 -36.08 -28.92 6.89
CA MET A 37 -35.14 -27.97 6.24
C MET A 37 -35.59 -26.53 6.19
N SER A 38 -36.90 -26.28 6.41
CA SER A 38 -37.51 -24.96 6.29
C SER A 38 -37.61 -24.19 7.61
N VAL A 39 -37.29 -24.85 8.74
CA VAL A 39 -37.35 -24.22 10.05
C VAL A 39 -36.03 -23.52 10.33
N PRO A 40 -36.04 -22.23 10.69
CA PRO A 40 -34.81 -21.53 11.10
C PRO A 40 -34.25 -22.16 12.38
N ILE A 41 -32.96 -22.50 12.36
CA ILE A 41 -32.22 -22.97 13.55
C ILE A 41 -31.72 -21.77 14.34
N ASP A 42 -31.26 -20.74 13.62
CA ASP A 42 -30.88 -19.48 14.21
C ASP A 42 -32.00 -18.47 14.02
N MET A 43 -32.69 -18.14 15.14
CA MET A 43 -33.83 -17.22 15.12
C MET A 43 -33.43 -15.77 14.87
N SER A 44 -32.18 -15.40 15.07
CA SER A 44 -31.66 -14.04 14.83
C SER A 44 -31.45 -13.79 13.33
N LEU A 45 -30.93 -14.78 12.62
CA LEU A 45 -30.60 -14.68 11.20
C LEU A 45 -31.56 -15.44 10.29
N MET A 46 -32.47 -16.23 10.86
CA MET A 46 -33.38 -17.14 10.12
C MET A 46 -32.62 -18.15 9.25
N ASN A 47 -31.45 -18.60 9.70
CA ASN A 47 -30.68 -19.62 9.00
C ASN A 47 -31.28 -21.00 9.20
N THR A 48 -31.44 -21.75 8.11
CA THR A 48 -31.90 -23.14 8.12
C THR A 48 -30.70 -24.10 8.26
N ALA A 49 -30.98 -25.38 8.52
CA ALA A 49 -29.96 -26.47 8.57
C ALA A 49 -29.10 -26.47 7.30
N LEU A 50 -29.66 -26.17 6.14
CA LEU A 50 -28.96 -26.16 4.87
C LEU A 50 -27.95 -24.97 4.78
N HIS A 51 -28.27 -23.82 5.35
CA HIS A 51 -27.34 -22.69 5.41
C HIS A 51 -26.12 -23.02 6.28
N ILE A 52 -26.35 -23.70 7.41
CA ILE A 52 -25.29 -24.10 8.33
C ILE A 52 -24.42 -25.22 7.71
N ALA A 53 -25.04 -26.19 7.06
CA ALA A 53 -24.32 -27.24 6.32
C ALA A 53 -23.44 -26.65 5.21
N ALA A 54 -23.96 -25.64 4.50
CA ALA A 54 -23.19 -24.92 3.47
C ALA A 54 -21.97 -24.19 4.05
N MET A 55 -22.08 -23.58 5.24
CA MET A 55 -20.95 -22.97 5.93
C MET A 55 -19.87 -24.00 6.30
N LYS A 56 -20.28 -25.12 6.85
CA LYS A 56 -19.37 -26.22 7.23
C LYS A 56 -18.77 -26.91 5.99
N GLY A 57 -19.48 -26.94 4.88
CA GLY A 57 -19.15 -27.71 3.70
C GLY A 57 -19.47 -29.22 3.89
N ASP A 58 -20.52 -29.48 4.65
CA ASP A 58 -20.97 -30.85 4.96
C ASP A 58 -21.67 -31.47 3.75
N THR A 59 -20.89 -32.12 2.90
CA THR A 59 -21.37 -32.80 1.68
C THR A 59 -22.15 -34.04 2.00
N ASP A 60 -21.89 -34.72 3.12
CA ASP A 60 -22.61 -35.93 3.52
C ASP A 60 -24.05 -35.58 3.87
N PHE A 61 -24.27 -34.50 4.61
CA PHE A 61 -25.60 -33.93 4.86
C PHE A 61 -26.35 -33.62 3.56
N LEU A 62 -25.67 -33.01 2.58
CA LEU A 62 -26.32 -32.71 1.30
C LEU A 62 -26.66 -33.95 0.50
N ASN A 63 -25.80 -34.97 0.51
CA ASN A 63 -26.02 -36.25 -0.18
C ASN A 63 -27.18 -37.03 0.43
N ASP A 64 -27.23 -37.14 1.76
CA ASP A 64 -28.30 -37.83 2.48
C ASP A 64 -29.67 -37.17 2.21
N MET A 65 -29.68 -35.87 2.06
CA MET A 65 -30.88 -35.08 1.84
C MET A 65 -31.24 -34.92 0.36
N SER A 66 -30.33 -35.18 -0.58
CA SER A 66 -30.52 -34.96 -2.01
C SER A 66 -31.76 -35.64 -2.60
N CYS A 67 -32.16 -36.82 -2.05
CA CYS A 67 -33.34 -37.54 -2.46
C CYS A 67 -34.67 -36.91 -1.97
N HIS A 68 -34.61 -35.98 -1.01
CA HIS A 68 -35.79 -35.44 -0.33
C HIS A 68 -35.93 -33.91 -0.53
N ILE A 69 -34.93 -33.23 -1.07
CA ILE A 69 -34.92 -31.78 -1.30
C ILE A 69 -35.54 -31.46 -2.65
N SER A 70 -36.54 -30.60 -2.66
CA SER A 70 -37.03 -29.96 -3.89
C SER A 70 -36.17 -28.77 -4.29
N ALA A 71 -36.11 -28.47 -5.59
CA ALA A 71 -35.40 -27.30 -6.09
C ALA A 71 -35.87 -25.98 -5.43
N GLN A 72 -37.15 -25.88 -5.06
CA GLN A 72 -37.74 -24.73 -4.37
C GLN A 72 -37.21 -24.56 -2.93
N GLN A 73 -36.94 -25.65 -2.22
CA GLN A 73 -36.41 -25.59 -0.87
C GLN A 73 -34.95 -25.10 -0.82
N LEU A 74 -34.21 -25.27 -1.92
CA LEU A 74 -32.84 -24.69 -2.05
C LEU A 74 -32.86 -23.16 -2.21
N GLU A 75 -33.99 -22.58 -2.64
CA GLU A 75 -34.14 -21.13 -2.82
C GLU A 75 -34.55 -20.40 -1.54
N ILE A 76 -34.66 -21.11 -0.40
CA ILE A 76 -34.96 -20.49 0.90
C ILE A 76 -33.87 -19.48 1.24
N ARG A 77 -34.32 -18.27 1.62
CA ARG A 77 -33.46 -17.14 1.96
C ARG A 77 -33.52 -16.86 3.45
N ASN A 78 -32.40 -16.49 4.02
CA ASN A 78 -32.36 -15.99 5.40
C ASN A 78 -32.82 -14.51 5.49
N SER A 79 -32.68 -13.88 6.67
CA SER A 79 -33.03 -12.48 6.91
C SER A 79 -32.30 -11.48 6.01
N TYR A 80 -31.13 -11.82 5.47
CA TYR A 80 -30.34 -11.01 4.53
C TYR A 80 -30.64 -11.31 3.06
N GLY A 81 -31.53 -12.25 2.77
CA GLY A 81 -31.82 -12.70 1.42
C GLY A 81 -30.82 -13.71 0.86
N LEU A 82 -29.92 -14.22 1.70
CA LEU A 82 -28.88 -15.17 1.29
C LEU A 82 -29.42 -16.60 1.27
N THR A 83 -29.04 -17.37 0.25
CA THR A 83 -29.30 -18.82 0.15
C THR A 83 -28.09 -19.62 0.63
N SER A 84 -28.24 -20.93 0.76
CA SER A 84 -27.14 -21.85 1.08
C SER A 84 -25.96 -21.74 0.10
N LEU A 85 -26.20 -21.46 -1.19
CA LEU A 85 -25.14 -21.26 -2.16
C LEU A 85 -24.31 -19.99 -1.87
N HIS A 86 -24.94 -18.93 -1.36
CA HIS A 86 -24.23 -17.73 -0.92
C HIS A 86 -23.27 -18.03 0.24
N TYR A 87 -23.70 -18.87 1.19
CA TYR A 87 -22.83 -19.32 2.28
C TYR A 87 -21.69 -20.22 1.78
N ALA A 88 -21.98 -21.19 0.92
CA ALA A 88 -20.94 -21.98 0.28
C ALA A 88 -19.91 -21.09 -0.45
N ALA A 89 -20.38 -20.01 -1.09
CA ALA A 89 -19.55 -19.02 -1.79
C ALA A 89 -18.66 -18.24 -0.84
N LEU A 90 -19.19 -17.73 0.26
CA LEU A 90 -18.44 -16.97 1.28
C LEU A 90 -17.34 -17.84 1.94
N PHE A 91 -17.64 -19.09 2.20
CA PHE A 91 -16.73 -19.99 2.93
C PHE A 91 -15.85 -20.87 2.02
N GLY A 92 -15.96 -20.74 0.69
CA GLY A 92 -15.13 -21.44 -0.27
C GLY A 92 -15.42 -22.95 -0.37
N ARG A 93 -16.67 -23.37 -0.15
CA ARG A 93 -17.08 -24.78 -0.11
C ARG A 93 -17.45 -25.30 -1.50
N ILE A 94 -16.44 -25.54 -2.33
CA ILE A 94 -16.62 -25.86 -3.76
C ILE A 94 -17.44 -27.14 -4.00
N GLU A 95 -17.17 -28.21 -3.27
CA GLU A 95 -17.89 -29.48 -3.45
C GLU A 95 -19.35 -29.37 -3.03
N PHE A 96 -19.64 -28.64 -1.97
CA PHE A 96 -21.00 -28.34 -1.55
C PHE A 96 -21.74 -27.48 -2.59
N ALA A 97 -21.07 -26.47 -3.14
CA ALA A 97 -21.61 -25.62 -4.21
C ALA A 97 -21.94 -26.44 -5.47
N LYS A 98 -21.05 -27.37 -5.88
CA LYS A 98 -21.30 -28.28 -6.99
C LYS A 98 -22.55 -29.15 -6.75
N GLY A 99 -22.70 -29.69 -5.55
CA GLY A 99 -23.87 -30.48 -5.15
C GLY A 99 -25.16 -29.67 -5.23
N LEU A 100 -25.19 -28.44 -4.72
CA LEU A 100 -26.36 -27.55 -4.83
C LEU A 100 -26.73 -27.23 -6.28
N LEU A 101 -25.73 -26.92 -7.12
CA LEU A 101 -25.93 -26.54 -8.51
C LEU A 101 -26.35 -27.73 -9.40
N SER A 102 -26.01 -28.96 -9.02
CA SER A 102 -26.51 -30.15 -9.70
C SER A 102 -28.02 -30.34 -9.55
N ILE A 103 -28.61 -29.82 -8.45
CA ILE A 103 -30.05 -29.91 -8.16
C ILE A 103 -30.78 -28.65 -8.70
N ASN A 104 -30.21 -27.44 -8.48
CA ASN A 104 -30.88 -26.19 -8.92
C ASN A 104 -29.86 -25.12 -9.38
N ARG A 105 -29.75 -24.95 -10.69
CA ARG A 105 -28.87 -23.91 -11.31
C ARG A 105 -29.37 -22.48 -11.13
N LYS A 106 -30.67 -22.28 -10.82
CA LYS A 106 -31.23 -20.93 -10.60
C LYS A 106 -30.58 -20.21 -9.42
N LEU A 107 -29.98 -20.96 -8.50
CA LEU A 107 -29.27 -20.39 -7.35
C LEU A 107 -28.15 -19.45 -7.74
N LEU A 108 -27.55 -19.59 -8.93
CA LEU A 108 -26.46 -18.73 -9.43
C LEU A 108 -26.85 -17.25 -9.54
N LEU A 109 -28.11 -16.98 -9.91
CA LEU A 109 -28.61 -15.64 -10.19
C LEU A 109 -29.43 -15.04 -9.04
N ILE A 110 -29.64 -15.81 -7.97
CA ILE A 110 -30.33 -15.28 -6.79
C ILE A 110 -29.42 -14.22 -6.14
N THR A 111 -30.00 -13.05 -5.90
CA THR A 111 -29.32 -11.94 -5.22
C THR A 111 -29.77 -11.81 -3.77
N ASP A 112 -28.96 -11.15 -2.95
CA ASP A 112 -29.34 -10.73 -1.59
C ASP A 112 -30.54 -9.78 -1.56
N ASN A 113 -30.95 -9.32 -0.37
CA ASN A 113 -32.02 -8.34 -0.23
C ASN A 113 -31.72 -6.98 -0.88
N GLY A 114 -30.43 -6.67 -1.12
CA GLY A 114 -30.01 -5.48 -1.86
C GLY A 114 -30.14 -5.60 -3.37
N GLY A 115 -30.45 -6.80 -3.89
CA GLY A 115 -30.60 -7.05 -5.33
C GLY A 115 -29.28 -7.04 -6.13
N ILE A 116 -28.13 -7.04 -5.45
CA ILE A 116 -26.81 -6.85 -6.06
C ILE A 116 -25.93 -8.10 -5.94
N ASN A 117 -25.80 -8.66 -4.74
CA ASN A 117 -24.83 -9.69 -4.45
C ASN A 117 -25.32 -11.09 -4.83
N THR A 118 -24.80 -11.62 -5.93
CA THR A 118 -24.95 -13.03 -6.30
C THR A 118 -23.91 -13.91 -5.58
N PRO A 119 -24.06 -15.24 -5.54
CA PRO A 119 -23.03 -16.14 -4.98
C PRO A 119 -21.63 -15.91 -5.57
N LEU A 120 -21.54 -15.63 -6.88
CA LEU A 120 -20.26 -15.31 -7.54
C LEU A 120 -19.61 -14.05 -6.97
N ILE A 121 -20.39 -13.00 -6.73
CA ILE A 121 -19.89 -11.74 -6.15
C ILE A 121 -19.43 -11.96 -4.72
N LEU A 122 -20.17 -12.74 -3.92
CA LEU A 122 -19.76 -13.07 -2.56
C LEU A 122 -18.50 -13.94 -2.51
N ALA A 123 -18.34 -14.89 -3.44
CA ALA A 123 -17.10 -15.66 -3.56
C ALA A 123 -15.92 -14.75 -3.92
N ALA A 124 -16.12 -13.77 -4.82
CA ALA A 124 -15.11 -12.78 -5.18
C ALA A 124 -14.75 -11.89 -3.98
N TYR A 125 -15.75 -11.40 -3.25
CA TYR A 125 -15.56 -10.61 -2.03
C TYR A 125 -14.76 -11.38 -0.96
N ALA A 126 -15.06 -12.66 -0.77
CA ALA A 126 -14.36 -13.52 0.17
C ALA A 126 -12.97 -14.00 -0.32
N GLY A 127 -12.61 -13.72 -1.56
CA GLY A 127 -11.33 -14.12 -2.17
C GLY A 127 -11.19 -15.65 -2.38
N GLN A 128 -12.29 -16.35 -2.62
CA GLN A 128 -12.33 -17.80 -2.77
C GLN A 128 -12.04 -18.19 -4.24
N LYS A 129 -10.76 -18.19 -4.63
CA LYS A 129 -10.30 -18.30 -6.02
C LYS A 129 -10.89 -19.47 -6.80
N ASP A 130 -10.76 -20.68 -6.26
CA ASP A 130 -11.23 -21.91 -6.95
C ASP A 130 -12.74 -21.88 -7.16
N LEU A 131 -13.47 -21.36 -6.18
CA LEU A 131 -14.92 -21.25 -6.26
C LEU A 131 -15.37 -20.11 -7.17
N ILE A 132 -14.63 -19.01 -7.22
CA ILE A 132 -14.87 -17.91 -8.21
C ILE A 132 -14.80 -18.48 -9.62
N MET A 133 -13.74 -19.22 -9.95
CA MET A 133 -13.56 -19.78 -11.28
C MET A 133 -14.67 -20.78 -11.62
N TYR A 134 -15.04 -21.62 -10.66
CA TYR A 134 -16.14 -22.57 -10.86
C TYR A 134 -17.48 -21.85 -11.07
N LEU A 135 -17.89 -20.94 -10.17
CA LEU A 135 -19.14 -20.21 -10.30
C LEU A 135 -19.18 -19.35 -11.56
N TYR A 136 -18.04 -18.77 -11.95
CA TYR A 136 -17.92 -18.01 -13.17
C TYR A 136 -18.15 -18.87 -14.43
N SER A 137 -17.60 -20.08 -14.49
CA SER A 137 -17.84 -21.00 -15.61
C SER A 137 -19.30 -21.47 -15.72
N GLU A 138 -20.04 -21.47 -14.60
CA GLU A 138 -21.46 -21.85 -14.55
C GLU A 138 -22.44 -20.68 -14.75
N THR A 139 -21.97 -19.42 -14.59
CA THR A 139 -22.80 -18.22 -14.70
C THR A 139 -22.63 -17.60 -16.07
N ALA A 140 -23.73 -17.46 -16.83
CA ALA A 140 -23.71 -16.64 -18.03
C ALA A 140 -23.65 -15.16 -17.61
N LEU A 141 -22.57 -14.46 -17.97
CA LEU A 141 -22.38 -13.05 -17.60
C LEU A 141 -23.44 -12.13 -18.20
N GLU A 142 -24.14 -12.58 -19.24
CA GLU A 142 -25.26 -11.88 -19.86
C GLU A 142 -26.46 -11.78 -18.92
N ASP A 143 -26.56 -12.67 -17.95
CA ASP A 143 -27.63 -12.70 -16.95
C ASP A 143 -27.34 -11.81 -15.74
N LEU A 144 -26.14 -11.26 -15.62
CA LEU A 144 -25.80 -10.32 -14.55
C LEU A 144 -26.29 -8.91 -14.90
N THR A 145 -26.95 -8.26 -13.94
CA THR A 145 -27.32 -6.84 -14.08
C THR A 145 -26.05 -5.98 -14.11
N SER A 146 -26.14 -4.76 -14.65
CA SER A 146 -25.02 -3.80 -14.64
C SER A 146 -24.51 -3.52 -13.23
N GLN A 147 -25.41 -3.43 -12.24
CA GLN A 147 -25.03 -3.27 -10.83
C GLN A 147 -24.27 -4.48 -10.29
N SER A 148 -24.71 -5.70 -10.60
CA SER A 148 -24.01 -6.94 -10.21
C SER A 148 -22.66 -7.07 -10.92
N SER A 149 -22.53 -6.64 -12.17
CA SER A 149 -21.26 -6.60 -12.90
C SER A 149 -20.27 -5.62 -12.29
N SER A 150 -20.74 -4.44 -11.88
CA SER A 150 -19.95 -3.44 -11.13
C SER A 150 -19.48 -3.99 -9.79
N ALA A 151 -20.39 -4.60 -9.03
CA ALA A 151 -20.07 -5.21 -7.74
C ALA A 151 -19.06 -6.36 -7.88
N LEU A 152 -19.15 -7.16 -8.95
CA LEU A 152 -18.19 -8.21 -9.24
C LEU A 152 -16.78 -7.64 -9.51
N LEU A 153 -16.66 -6.62 -10.38
CA LEU A 153 -15.38 -5.94 -10.64
C LEU A 153 -14.78 -5.37 -9.36
N THR A 154 -15.61 -4.68 -8.58
CA THR A 154 -15.22 -4.12 -7.28
C THR A 154 -14.72 -5.18 -6.32
N SER A 155 -15.45 -6.30 -6.20
CA SER A 155 -15.09 -7.41 -5.30
C SER A 155 -13.79 -8.09 -5.73
N LEU A 156 -13.55 -8.26 -7.02
CA LEU A 156 -12.30 -8.82 -7.55
C LEU A 156 -11.10 -7.93 -7.25
N ILE A 157 -11.24 -6.61 -7.41
CA ILE A 157 -10.20 -5.63 -7.07
C ILE A 157 -9.88 -5.67 -5.57
N THR A 158 -10.91 -5.67 -4.72
CA THR A 158 -10.76 -5.71 -3.26
C THR A 158 -10.21 -7.05 -2.76
N ALA A 159 -10.59 -8.18 -3.38
CA ALA A 159 -10.11 -9.52 -3.02
C ALA A 159 -8.62 -9.68 -3.25
N ASP A 160 -8.08 -9.14 -4.34
CA ASP A 160 -6.64 -9.15 -4.61
C ASP A 160 -5.87 -8.37 -3.54
N MET A 161 -6.42 -7.24 -3.08
CA MET A 161 -5.88 -6.44 -1.97
C MET A 161 -5.98 -7.14 -0.61
N TYR A 162 -7.09 -7.82 -0.30
CA TYR A 162 -7.23 -8.57 0.96
C TYR A 162 -6.25 -9.74 1.04
N ALA A 163 -5.96 -10.40 -0.06
CA ALA A 163 -4.91 -11.40 -0.14
C ALA A 163 -3.54 -10.79 0.18
N CYS A 164 -3.23 -9.63 -0.38
CA CYS A 164 -2.01 -8.87 -0.11
C CYS A 164 -1.92 -8.36 1.34
N GLN A 165 -3.02 -7.83 1.90
CA GLN A 165 -3.06 -7.36 3.29
C GLN A 165 -2.99 -8.50 4.32
N ARG A 166 -3.67 -9.62 4.06
CA ARG A 166 -3.62 -10.79 4.95
C ARG A 166 -2.22 -11.38 5.03
N MET A 167 -1.48 -11.33 3.94
CA MET A 167 -0.09 -11.73 3.91
C MET A 167 0.84 -10.71 4.55
N ASN A 168 0.62 -9.41 4.35
CA ASN A 168 1.42 -8.37 4.99
C ASN A 168 1.26 -8.40 6.52
N ARG A 169 0.08 -8.69 7.04
CA ARG A 169 -0.14 -8.89 8.49
C ARG A 169 0.43 -10.19 9.05
N ARG A 170 0.46 -11.29 8.27
CA ARG A 170 1.09 -12.56 8.66
C ARG A 170 2.57 -12.66 8.28
N GLY A 171 3.01 -11.90 7.31
CA GLY A 171 4.34 -11.95 6.68
C GLY A 171 5.24 -10.77 6.97
N GLN A 172 4.98 -9.96 8.01
CA GLN A 172 6.02 -9.13 8.62
C GLN A 172 7.14 -10.00 9.22
N ASN A 173 7.23 -11.22 8.77
CA ASN A 173 8.26 -12.13 9.13
C ASN A 173 9.58 -11.71 8.47
N PHE A 174 10.55 -11.56 9.33
CA PHE A 174 11.96 -11.35 9.20
C PHE A 174 12.62 -11.95 7.92
N LEU A 175 12.09 -13.06 7.38
CA LEU A 175 12.61 -13.75 6.19
C LEU A 175 12.35 -13.02 4.86
N LEU A 176 11.26 -12.26 4.72
CA LEU A 176 10.97 -11.48 3.50
C LEU A 176 11.85 -10.22 3.38
N ARG A 177 12.45 -9.77 4.48
CA ARG A 177 13.44 -8.69 4.49
C ARG A 177 14.84 -9.16 4.09
N LEU A 178 15.14 -10.45 4.27
CA LEU A 178 16.49 -11.02 4.06
C LEU A 178 16.76 -11.42 2.60
N VAL A 179 15.73 -11.67 1.78
CA VAL A 179 15.93 -12.11 0.39
C VAL A 179 15.11 -11.23 -0.56
N PRO A 180 15.73 -10.21 -1.18
CA PRO A 180 15.04 -9.26 -2.09
C PRO A 180 14.29 -9.91 -3.27
N GLY A 181 14.70 -11.10 -3.71
CA GLY A 181 14.07 -11.82 -4.81
C GLY A 181 12.80 -12.61 -4.44
N LEU A 182 12.57 -12.90 -3.16
CA LEU A 182 11.35 -13.62 -2.71
C LEU A 182 10.09 -12.75 -2.80
N LYS A 183 10.23 -11.45 -2.69
CA LYS A 183 9.11 -10.51 -2.81
C LYS A 183 8.57 -10.47 -4.24
N THR A 184 9.46 -10.44 -5.23
CA THR A 184 9.09 -10.43 -6.66
C THR A 184 8.49 -11.76 -7.11
N LEU A 185 9.06 -12.89 -6.70
CA LEU A 185 8.51 -14.23 -6.98
C LEU A 185 7.15 -14.45 -6.33
N TYR A 186 6.91 -13.83 -5.19
CA TYR A 186 5.65 -13.94 -4.48
C TYR A 186 4.58 -13.00 -5.07
N GLU A 187 4.95 -11.79 -5.46
CA GLU A 187 4.09 -10.86 -6.22
C GLU A 187 3.75 -11.44 -7.60
N GLU A 188 4.66 -12.15 -8.25
CA GLU A 188 4.39 -12.89 -9.50
C GLU A 188 3.43 -14.08 -9.32
N LYS A 189 3.53 -14.80 -8.21
CA LYS A 189 2.65 -15.94 -7.91
C LYS A 189 1.25 -15.49 -7.47
N LEU A 190 1.12 -14.29 -6.89
CA LEU A 190 -0.15 -13.65 -6.57
C LEU A 190 -0.84 -13.00 -7.79
N ARG A 191 -0.11 -12.72 -8.85
CA ARG A 191 -0.64 -12.40 -10.18
C ARG A 191 -1.15 -13.69 -10.84
N SER A 192 -2.05 -14.42 -10.13
CA SER A 192 -2.55 -15.68 -10.67
C SER A 192 -3.19 -15.41 -12.04
N SER A 193 -2.83 -16.21 -13.04
CA SER A 193 -3.35 -16.15 -14.41
C SER A 193 -4.88 -16.03 -14.43
N ASP A 194 -5.53 -16.70 -13.52
CA ASP A 194 -6.97 -16.90 -13.49
C ASP A 194 -7.77 -15.63 -13.16
N ALA A 195 -7.35 -14.83 -12.18
CA ALA A 195 -7.99 -13.54 -11.89
C ALA A 195 -7.78 -12.52 -13.02
N ARG A 196 -6.61 -12.60 -13.68
CA ARG A 196 -6.30 -11.76 -14.85
C ARG A 196 -7.13 -12.18 -16.06
N ASP A 197 -7.36 -13.47 -16.25
CA ASP A 197 -8.16 -13.99 -17.36
C ASP A 197 -9.63 -13.60 -17.19
N LEU A 198 -10.14 -13.67 -15.97
CA LEU A 198 -11.48 -13.18 -15.64
C LEU A 198 -11.63 -11.67 -15.88
N LEU A 199 -10.68 -10.87 -15.42
CA LEU A 199 -10.66 -9.42 -15.69
C LEU A 199 -10.54 -9.13 -17.20
N ASN A 200 -9.74 -9.89 -17.92
CA ASN A 200 -9.59 -9.79 -19.36
C ASN A 200 -10.91 -10.00 -20.09
N GLU A 201 -11.71 -10.97 -19.66
CA GLU A 201 -13.00 -11.27 -20.25
C GLU A 201 -14.06 -10.23 -19.89
N LEU A 202 -14.05 -9.75 -18.65
CA LEU A 202 -14.92 -8.64 -18.22
C LEU A 202 -14.62 -7.36 -19.04
N PHE A 203 -13.34 -7.02 -19.23
CA PHE A 203 -12.97 -5.90 -20.10
C PHE A 203 -13.33 -6.12 -21.58
N TYR A 204 -13.26 -7.36 -22.06
CA TYR A 204 -13.71 -7.69 -23.41
C TYR A 204 -15.21 -7.42 -23.59
N LYS A 205 -16.05 -7.82 -22.62
CA LYS A 205 -17.47 -7.55 -22.62
C LYS A 205 -17.80 -6.06 -22.53
N LEU A 206 -17.13 -5.33 -21.63
CA LEU A 206 -17.23 -3.86 -21.55
C LEU A 206 -16.87 -3.19 -22.90
N ARG A 207 -15.90 -3.74 -23.64
CA ARG A 207 -15.51 -3.20 -24.94
C ARG A 207 -16.58 -3.37 -26.02
N ILE A 208 -17.38 -4.42 -25.93
CA ILE A 208 -18.43 -4.76 -26.92
C ILE A 208 -19.74 -4.10 -26.54
N ALA A 209 -19.97 -3.78 -25.26
CA ALA A 209 -21.17 -3.12 -24.79
C ALA A 209 -21.36 -1.74 -25.45
N ASP A 210 -22.60 -1.34 -25.62
CA ASP A 210 -22.92 0.03 -25.99
C ASP A 210 -22.44 0.98 -24.89
N ILE A 211 -21.90 2.13 -25.33
CA ILE A 211 -21.35 3.13 -24.39
C ILE A 211 -22.52 3.99 -23.93
N ASP A 212 -23.08 3.63 -22.82
CA ASP A 212 -24.04 4.44 -22.06
C ASP A 212 -23.41 5.01 -20.78
N ASP A 213 -24.13 5.90 -20.12
CA ASP A 213 -23.65 6.52 -18.87
C ASP A 213 -23.46 5.50 -17.76
N GLU A 214 -24.20 4.40 -17.74
CA GLU A 214 -24.10 3.35 -16.74
C GLU A 214 -22.78 2.58 -16.88
N VAL A 215 -22.39 2.20 -18.08
CA VAL A 215 -21.11 1.51 -18.36
C VAL A 215 -19.92 2.42 -18.01
N VAL A 216 -20.03 3.72 -18.29
CA VAL A 216 -19.00 4.70 -17.93
C VAL A 216 -18.89 4.81 -16.41
N GLU A 217 -20.01 4.84 -15.68
CA GLU A 217 -20.04 4.94 -14.22
C GLU A 217 -19.47 3.69 -13.55
N ILE A 218 -19.79 2.50 -14.05
CA ILE A 218 -19.21 1.23 -13.59
C ILE A 218 -17.68 1.27 -13.67
N LEU A 219 -17.15 1.68 -14.82
CA LEU A 219 -15.70 1.75 -15.00
C LEU A 219 -15.08 2.83 -14.11
N ALA A 220 -15.76 3.99 -13.95
CA ALA A 220 -15.29 5.08 -13.09
C ALA A 220 -15.22 4.65 -11.62
N THR A 221 -16.23 3.97 -11.11
CA THR A 221 -16.26 3.42 -9.76
C THR A 221 -15.16 2.38 -9.55
N SER A 222 -14.99 1.46 -10.51
CA SER A 222 -13.95 0.44 -10.45
C SER A 222 -12.54 1.02 -10.47
N LEU A 223 -12.28 2.05 -11.31
CA LEU A 223 -11.00 2.76 -11.34
C LEU A 223 -10.76 3.57 -10.06
N THR A 224 -11.81 4.14 -9.47
CA THR A 224 -11.73 4.85 -8.19
C THR A 224 -11.27 3.92 -7.06
N LEU A 225 -11.85 2.72 -6.97
CA LEU A 225 -11.41 1.69 -6.03
C LEU A 225 -9.99 1.20 -6.32
N ALA A 226 -9.68 0.94 -7.59
CA ALA A 226 -8.32 0.56 -7.98
C ALA A 226 -7.30 1.66 -7.62
N ALA A 227 -7.69 2.93 -7.70
CA ALA A 227 -6.87 4.06 -7.25
C ALA A 227 -6.70 4.08 -5.73
N GLU A 228 -7.77 3.88 -4.98
CA GLU A 228 -7.74 3.82 -3.51
C GLU A 228 -6.81 2.72 -3.01
N PHE A 229 -6.89 1.54 -3.62
CA PHE A 229 -6.04 0.41 -3.27
C PHE A 229 -4.66 0.43 -3.94
N GLY A 230 -4.46 1.15 -5.01
CA GLY A 230 -3.19 1.30 -5.72
C GLY A 230 -2.91 0.17 -6.73
N VAL A 231 -3.96 -0.41 -7.32
CA VAL A 231 -3.87 -1.49 -8.31
C VAL A 231 -3.54 -0.90 -9.70
N VAL A 232 -2.25 -0.77 -10.00
CA VAL A 232 -1.75 -0.17 -11.25
C VAL A 232 -2.13 -1.00 -12.48
N GLU A 233 -2.10 -2.32 -12.33
CA GLU A 233 -2.40 -3.28 -13.40
C GLU A 233 -3.82 -3.13 -13.95
N PHE A 234 -4.78 -2.77 -13.08
CA PHE A 234 -6.15 -2.52 -13.50
C PHE A 234 -6.25 -1.29 -14.41
N PHE A 235 -5.49 -0.23 -14.11
CA PHE A 235 -5.39 0.95 -14.96
C PHE A 235 -4.78 0.61 -16.33
N ASP A 236 -3.68 -0.16 -16.35
CA ASP A 236 -3.06 -0.59 -17.60
C ASP A 236 -4.03 -1.38 -18.49
N MET A 237 -4.79 -2.31 -17.90
CA MET A 237 -5.82 -3.06 -18.62
C MET A 237 -6.97 -2.17 -19.10
N ALA A 238 -7.44 -1.24 -18.28
CA ALA A 238 -8.48 -0.30 -18.65
C ALA A 238 -8.07 0.55 -19.86
N PHE A 239 -6.84 1.09 -19.86
CA PHE A 239 -6.31 1.85 -20.99
C PHE A 239 -6.13 1.02 -22.26
N GLN A 240 -5.75 -0.26 -22.14
CA GLN A 240 -5.55 -1.13 -23.28
C GLN A 240 -6.88 -1.61 -23.90
N LYS A 241 -7.88 -1.92 -23.04
CA LYS A 241 -9.08 -2.64 -23.47
C LYS A 241 -10.35 -1.79 -23.49
N ALA A 242 -10.46 -0.82 -22.57
CA ALA A 242 -11.62 0.06 -22.43
C ALA A 242 -11.33 1.52 -22.87
N GLY A 243 -10.32 1.75 -23.70
CA GLY A 243 -9.91 3.10 -24.12
C GLY A 243 -11.02 3.91 -24.78
N ARG A 244 -11.99 3.26 -25.45
CA ARG A 244 -13.19 3.92 -26.01
C ARG A 244 -14.04 4.53 -24.89
N ILE A 245 -14.33 3.76 -23.83
CA ILE A 245 -15.16 4.17 -22.69
C ILE A 245 -14.46 5.30 -21.93
N LEU A 246 -13.14 5.20 -21.72
CA LEU A 246 -12.34 6.24 -21.06
C LEU A 246 -12.41 7.61 -21.79
N GLY A 247 -12.65 7.63 -23.08
CA GLY A 247 -12.90 8.85 -23.85
C GLY A 247 -14.15 9.62 -23.41
N TYR A 248 -15.12 8.96 -22.80
CA TYR A 248 -16.38 9.56 -22.31
C TYR A 248 -16.36 9.90 -20.82
N PHE A 249 -15.21 9.74 -20.13
CA PHE A 249 -15.12 10.03 -18.70
C PHE A 249 -15.40 11.48 -18.34
N GLY A 250 -14.98 12.44 -19.17
CA GLY A 250 -15.26 13.85 -18.96
C GLY A 250 -14.94 14.35 -17.55
N PRO A 251 -15.95 14.86 -16.81
CA PRO A 251 -15.75 15.40 -15.46
C PRO A 251 -15.38 14.33 -14.42
N ARG A 252 -15.61 13.04 -14.68
CA ARG A 252 -15.29 11.93 -13.76
C ARG A 252 -13.78 11.75 -13.53
N TRP A 253 -12.91 12.32 -14.39
CA TRP A 253 -11.47 12.33 -14.18
C TRP A 253 -11.06 13.08 -12.93
N LEU A 254 -11.74 14.17 -12.58
CA LEU A 254 -11.37 15.01 -11.44
C LEU A 254 -11.43 14.26 -10.10
N PRO A 255 -12.55 13.62 -9.70
CA PRO A 255 -12.61 12.83 -8.49
C PRO A 255 -11.63 11.68 -8.48
N LEU A 256 -11.41 11.00 -9.61
CA LEU A 256 -10.46 9.91 -9.72
C LEU A 256 -9.01 10.38 -9.46
N ILE A 257 -8.58 11.47 -10.08
CA ILE A 257 -7.25 12.06 -9.87
C ILE A 257 -7.08 12.49 -8.41
N LYS A 258 -8.12 13.09 -7.82
CA LYS A 258 -8.12 13.49 -6.41
C LYS A 258 -7.84 12.29 -5.48
N ILE A 259 -8.52 11.18 -5.70
CA ILE A 259 -8.33 9.95 -4.93
C ILE A 259 -6.93 9.37 -5.13
N VAL A 260 -6.40 9.34 -6.36
CA VAL A 260 -5.04 8.92 -6.67
C VAL A 260 -4.00 9.74 -5.89
N VAL A 261 -4.22 11.05 -5.81
CA VAL A 261 -3.31 11.96 -5.11
C VAL A 261 -3.42 11.81 -3.59
N ILE A 262 -4.61 11.80 -3.03
CA ILE A 262 -4.84 11.66 -1.58
C ILE A 262 -4.28 10.32 -1.07
N ASN A 263 -4.48 9.23 -1.83
CA ASN A 263 -3.97 7.90 -1.49
C ASN A 263 -2.50 7.67 -1.90
N ARG A 264 -1.79 8.70 -2.38
CA ARG A 264 -0.34 8.67 -2.68
C ARG A 264 0.07 7.65 -3.73
N ARG A 265 -0.74 7.46 -4.77
CA ARG A 265 -0.52 6.46 -5.83
C ARG A 265 0.30 7.04 -6.98
N LEU A 266 1.59 7.34 -6.73
CA LEU A 266 2.47 8.00 -7.71
C LEU A 266 2.56 7.25 -9.05
N ARG A 267 2.59 5.91 -9.03
CA ARG A 267 2.65 5.09 -10.26
C ARG A 267 1.40 5.26 -11.11
N ILE A 268 0.22 5.32 -10.47
CA ILE A 268 -1.04 5.56 -11.16
C ILE A 268 -1.07 6.98 -11.72
N LEU A 269 -0.63 7.98 -10.93
CA LEU A 269 -0.55 9.37 -11.38
C LEU A 269 0.38 9.52 -12.60
N ASP A 270 1.54 8.87 -12.60
CA ASP A 270 2.47 8.86 -13.74
C ASP A 270 1.83 8.23 -14.99
N LEU A 271 1.12 7.12 -14.81
CA LEU A 271 0.40 6.44 -15.89
C LEU A 271 -0.72 7.32 -16.46
N LEU A 272 -1.54 7.93 -15.60
CA LEU A 272 -2.59 8.87 -15.99
C LEU A 272 -2.01 10.06 -16.76
N SER A 273 -0.91 10.64 -16.28
CA SER A 273 -0.26 11.79 -16.94
C SER A 273 0.24 11.44 -18.34
N LYS A 274 0.74 10.24 -18.55
CA LYS A 274 1.24 9.77 -19.86
C LYS A 274 0.13 9.42 -20.84
N LYS A 275 -0.97 8.83 -20.36
CA LYS A 275 -2.02 8.27 -21.22
C LYS A 275 -3.14 9.24 -21.56
N ILE A 276 -3.54 10.11 -20.62
CA ILE A 276 -4.73 10.94 -20.79
C ILE A 276 -4.36 12.33 -21.30
N ILE A 277 -3.27 12.92 -20.86
CA ILE A 277 -3.22 14.36 -20.81
C ILE A 277 -2.00 14.97 -21.55
N GLY A 278 -1.01 14.17 -21.98
CA GLY A 278 0.20 14.79 -22.56
C GLY A 278 0.73 15.90 -21.65
N ARG A 279 1.65 15.65 -20.90
CA ARG A 279 2.46 16.31 -19.84
C ARG A 279 2.11 17.67 -19.20
N PRO A 280 1.42 18.71 -19.74
CA PRO A 280 1.19 19.92 -18.94
C PRO A 280 -0.23 20.14 -18.42
N LEU A 281 -1.18 19.25 -18.66
CA LEU A 281 -2.62 19.51 -18.43
C LEU A 281 -3.19 19.03 -17.09
N VAL A 282 -2.44 18.22 -16.33
CA VAL A 282 -2.88 17.78 -15.00
C VAL A 282 -3.04 18.96 -14.04
N GLY A 283 -2.34 20.07 -14.28
CA GLY A 283 -2.44 21.29 -13.50
C GLY A 283 -3.71 22.11 -13.67
N GLY A 284 -4.51 21.85 -14.72
CA GLY A 284 -5.75 22.59 -14.99
C GLY A 284 -6.99 22.07 -14.27
N PHE A 285 -6.90 20.93 -13.57
CA PHE A 285 -8.01 20.42 -12.79
C PHE A 285 -8.15 21.19 -11.47
N LEU A 286 -9.31 21.82 -11.29
CA LEU A 286 -9.69 22.57 -10.10
C LEU A 286 -10.97 21.98 -9.52
N ASP A 287 -11.01 21.80 -8.21
CA ASP A 287 -12.27 21.47 -7.52
C ASP A 287 -13.11 22.75 -7.26
N ASP A 288 -14.27 22.59 -6.65
CA ASP A 288 -15.19 23.68 -6.32
C ASP A 288 -14.56 24.74 -5.40
N SER A 289 -13.56 24.36 -4.61
CA SER A 289 -12.77 25.26 -3.76
C SER A 289 -11.55 25.86 -4.47
N ARG A 290 -11.42 25.64 -5.79
CA ARG A 290 -10.28 26.03 -6.63
C ARG A 290 -8.95 25.40 -6.20
N ASN A 291 -9.01 24.26 -5.50
CA ASN A 291 -7.81 23.50 -5.18
C ASN A 291 -7.27 22.82 -6.44
N THR A 292 -5.97 22.96 -6.67
CA THR A 292 -5.23 22.24 -7.70
C THR A 292 -4.84 20.85 -7.18
N ILE A 293 -4.35 19.98 -8.06
CA ILE A 293 -3.77 18.68 -7.70
C ILE A 293 -2.72 18.81 -6.60
N LEU A 294 -1.95 19.90 -6.62
CA LEU A 294 -0.90 20.15 -5.63
C LEU A 294 -1.49 20.49 -4.24
N HIS A 295 -2.65 21.14 -4.17
CA HIS A 295 -3.37 21.35 -2.91
C HIS A 295 -3.84 20.03 -2.31
N TRP A 296 -4.33 19.07 -3.13
CA TRP A 296 -4.71 17.76 -2.61
C TRP A 296 -3.51 16.94 -2.11
N ALA A 297 -2.32 17.20 -2.64
CA ALA A 297 -1.09 16.56 -2.17
C ALA A 297 -0.65 17.01 -0.78
N THR A 298 -1.25 18.09 -0.23
CA THR A 298 -0.96 18.60 1.12
C THR A 298 -1.65 17.83 2.23
N VAL A 299 -2.63 16.98 1.92
CA VAL A 299 -3.33 16.17 2.91
C VAL A 299 -2.33 15.23 3.63
N PRO A 300 -2.22 15.29 4.97
CA PRO A 300 -1.29 14.45 5.70
C PRO A 300 -1.56 12.96 5.51
N GLY A 301 -0.52 12.16 5.28
CA GLY A 301 -0.64 10.71 5.15
C GLY A 301 -0.56 9.99 6.49
N ALA A 302 -0.81 8.69 6.46
CA ALA A 302 -0.70 7.83 7.63
C ALA A 302 0.75 7.64 8.14
N ILE A 303 1.74 8.00 7.34
CA ILE A 303 3.15 7.87 7.70
C ILE A 303 3.66 9.24 8.15
N PHE A 304 3.72 9.46 9.45
CA PHE A 304 4.18 10.69 10.09
C PHE A 304 5.70 10.92 9.95
N ARG A 305 6.21 10.96 8.72
CA ARG A 305 7.61 11.29 8.43
C ARG A 305 7.66 12.46 7.47
N LEU A 306 8.08 13.61 7.94
CA LEU A 306 8.19 14.86 7.16
C LEU A 306 8.88 14.65 5.81
N GLN A 307 9.92 13.84 5.78
CA GLN A 307 10.67 13.54 4.56
C GLN A 307 9.83 12.83 3.50
N ALA A 308 9.01 11.84 3.91
CA ALA A 308 8.13 11.14 2.99
C ALA A 308 7.04 12.08 2.44
N GLU A 309 6.51 12.96 3.29
CA GLU A 309 5.53 13.98 2.91
C GLU A 309 6.12 14.98 1.89
N LEU A 310 7.33 15.48 2.14
CA LEU A 310 8.03 16.38 1.24
C LEU A 310 8.37 15.72 -0.10
N GLN A 311 8.81 14.46 -0.08
CA GLN A 311 9.09 13.69 -1.31
C GLN A 311 7.82 13.46 -2.12
N TRP A 312 6.70 13.20 -1.43
CA TRP A 312 5.40 13.07 -2.06
C TRP A 312 4.97 14.38 -2.73
N PHE A 313 4.98 15.49 -2.00
CA PHE A 313 4.62 16.81 -2.51
C PHE A 313 5.46 17.18 -3.75
N LYS A 314 6.79 17.03 -3.67
CA LYS A 314 7.68 17.23 -4.82
C LYS A 314 7.41 16.26 -5.98
N GLY A 315 7.05 15.04 -5.65
CA GLY A 315 6.66 14.03 -6.64
C GLY A 315 5.46 14.50 -7.46
N VAL A 316 4.43 15.03 -6.80
CA VAL A 316 3.22 15.56 -7.44
C VAL A 316 3.52 16.88 -8.18
N GLU A 317 4.37 17.75 -7.63
CA GLU A 317 4.77 19.02 -8.24
C GLU A 317 5.33 18.84 -9.67
N LYS A 318 6.02 17.73 -9.94
CA LYS A 318 6.56 17.41 -11.28
C LYS A 318 5.48 17.21 -12.35
N PHE A 319 4.26 16.92 -11.94
CA PHE A 319 3.10 16.74 -12.84
C PHE A 319 2.31 18.04 -13.04
N VAL A 320 2.59 19.08 -12.26
CA VAL A 320 1.90 20.36 -12.32
C VAL A 320 2.71 21.34 -13.18
N SER A 321 2.02 22.04 -14.09
CA SER A 321 2.68 23.10 -14.88
C SER A 321 3.14 24.24 -13.95
N PRO A 322 4.31 24.87 -14.20
CA PRO A 322 4.83 25.97 -13.40
C PRO A 322 3.83 27.14 -13.21
N SER A 323 2.93 27.34 -14.17
CA SER A 323 1.88 28.37 -14.06
C SER A 323 0.82 28.09 -12.99
N TYR A 324 0.65 26.83 -12.57
CA TYR A 324 -0.32 26.44 -11.55
C TYR A 324 0.29 26.17 -10.18
N THR A 325 1.63 26.13 -10.07
CA THR A 325 2.32 25.84 -8.81
C THR A 325 2.04 26.89 -7.72
N ASN A 326 1.91 28.16 -8.12
CA ASN A 326 1.65 29.29 -7.22
C ASN A 326 0.17 29.73 -7.22
N GLN A 327 -0.73 28.93 -7.81
CA GLN A 327 -2.16 29.25 -7.82
C GLN A 327 -2.73 29.14 -6.40
N THR A 328 -3.59 30.09 -6.02
CA THR A 328 -4.29 30.09 -4.75
C THR A 328 -5.67 29.46 -4.88
N ASN A 329 -6.11 28.77 -3.82
CA ASN A 329 -7.47 28.30 -3.65
C ASN A 329 -8.43 29.46 -3.29
N LEU A 330 -9.70 29.14 -2.99
CA LEU A 330 -10.69 30.15 -2.56
C LEU A 330 -10.34 30.82 -1.22
N GLU A 331 -9.53 30.19 -0.37
CA GLU A 331 -9.05 30.74 0.89
C GLU A 331 -7.84 31.69 0.68
N GLY A 332 -7.35 31.85 -0.55
CA GLY A 332 -6.18 32.65 -0.87
C GLY A 332 -4.85 31.97 -0.54
N GLU A 333 -4.87 30.69 -0.18
CA GLU A 333 -3.67 29.92 0.18
C GLU A 333 -3.09 29.23 -1.06
N THR A 334 -1.76 29.26 -1.21
CA THR A 334 -1.05 28.42 -2.18
C THR A 334 -0.91 27.00 -1.63
N ALA A 335 -0.75 26.00 -2.49
CA ALA A 335 -0.53 24.63 -2.06
C ALA A 335 0.68 24.50 -1.11
N ARG A 336 1.71 25.30 -1.30
CA ARG A 336 2.90 25.31 -0.44
C ARG A 336 2.61 25.90 0.94
N ALA A 337 1.85 26.99 1.00
CA ALA A 337 1.41 27.58 2.28
C ALA A 337 0.52 26.60 3.05
N LEU A 338 -0.41 25.94 2.35
CA LEU A 338 -1.28 24.91 2.92
C LEU A 338 -0.47 23.71 3.43
N PHE A 339 0.53 23.24 2.67
CA PHE A 339 1.42 22.15 3.10
C PHE A 339 2.11 22.49 4.42
N ASN A 340 2.66 23.67 4.56
CA ASN A 340 3.35 24.10 5.77
C ASN A 340 2.42 24.22 6.96
N LYS A 341 1.19 24.68 6.73
CA LYS A 341 0.14 24.79 7.75
C LYS A 341 -0.24 23.41 8.28
N GLU A 342 -0.55 22.47 7.38
CA GLU A 342 -0.98 21.10 7.71
C GLU A 342 0.14 20.26 8.34
N HIS A 343 1.40 20.49 7.96
CA HIS A 343 2.56 19.74 8.46
C HIS A 343 3.38 20.49 9.51
N ARG A 344 2.86 21.60 10.06
CA ARG A 344 3.59 22.47 10.98
C ARG A 344 4.25 21.74 12.15
N GLN A 345 3.53 20.80 12.76
CA GLN A 345 4.06 20.03 13.88
C GLN A 345 5.23 19.14 13.44
N LEU A 346 5.11 18.43 12.31
CA LEU A 346 6.17 17.60 11.75
C LEU A 346 7.41 18.42 11.37
N ILE A 347 7.21 19.65 10.87
CA ILE A 347 8.30 20.56 10.53
C ILE A 347 9.07 20.95 11.79
N VAL A 348 8.37 21.35 12.85
CA VAL A 348 9.00 21.74 14.14
C VAL A 348 9.75 20.57 14.77
N GLU A 349 9.15 19.38 14.78
CA GLU A 349 9.79 18.15 15.28
C GLU A 349 11.02 17.78 14.44
N GLY A 350 10.91 17.87 13.12
CA GLY A 350 12.01 17.61 12.19
C GLY A 350 13.18 18.58 12.38
N GLU A 351 12.92 19.88 12.58
CA GLU A 351 13.94 20.88 12.88
C GLU A 351 14.63 20.57 14.21
N LYS A 352 13.88 20.27 15.25
CA LYS A 352 14.41 19.91 16.57
C LYS A 352 15.35 18.73 16.47
N TRP A 353 14.86 17.63 15.88
CA TRP A 353 15.65 16.40 15.69
C TRP A 353 16.95 16.67 14.90
N THR A 354 16.87 17.50 13.86
CA THR A 354 18.04 17.84 13.05
C THR A 354 19.08 18.61 13.83
N LYS A 355 18.67 19.60 14.63
CA LYS A 355 19.56 20.39 15.49
C LYS A 355 20.23 19.52 16.55
N GLU A 356 19.48 18.61 17.18
CA GLU A 356 20.01 17.67 18.16
C GLU A 356 21.04 16.70 17.53
N MET A 357 20.73 16.17 16.35
CA MET A 357 21.64 15.30 15.59
C MET A 357 22.92 16.06 15.19
N ALA A 358 22.79 17.26 14.64
CA ALA A 358 23.93 18.09 14.24
C ALA A 358 24.82 18.41 15.44
N SER A 359 24.24 18.73 16.61
CA SER A 359 24.99 18.96 17.85
C SER A 359 25.78 17.73 18.29
N SER A 360 25.14 16.56 18.33
CA SER A 360 25.79 15.30 18.72
C SER A 360 26.92 14.92 17.77
N CYS A 361 26.71 15.03 16.46
CA CYS A 361 27.71 14.74 15.46
C CYS A 361 28.89 15.74 15.51
N SER A 362 28.60 17.01 15.78
CA SER A 362 29.64 18.05 15.96
C SER A 362 30.53 17.77 17.16
N PHE A 363 29.96 17.29 18.27
CA PHE A 363 30.71 16.88 19.45
C PHE A 363 31.66 15.71 19.14
N ILE A 364 31.16 14.66 18.44
CA ILE A 364 31.98 13.53 18.02
C ILE A 364 33.12 14.00 17.09
N ALA A 365 32.81 14.84 16.11
CA ALA A 365 33.80 15.37 15.19
C ALA A 365 34.91 16.15 15.94
N ALA A 366 34.54 16.98 16.92
CA ALA A 366 35.48 17.74 17.73
C ALA A 366 36.40 16.82 18.55
N LEU A 367 35.90 15.72 19.11
CA LEU A 367 36.72 14.71 19.79
C LEU A 367 37.73 14.07 18.84
N ILE A 368 37.32 13.70 17.65
CA ILE A 368 38.22 13.11 16.64
C ILE A 368 39.31 14.12 16.28
N ILE A 369 38.95 15.37 16.01
CA ILE A 369 39.90 16.44 15.69
C ILE A 369 40.96 16.60 16.82
N THR A 370 40.51 16.62 18.08
CA THR A 370 41.45 16.81 19.21
C THR A 370 42.38 15.63 19.41
N VAL A 371 41.88 14.38 19.23
CA VAL A 371 42.70 13.17 19.35
C VAL A 371 43.71 13.08 18.20
N SER A 372 43.25 13.28 16.95
CA SER A 372 44.14 13.25 15.78
C SER A 372 45.19 14.38 15.83
N PHE A 373 44.80 15.57 16.27
CA PHE A 373 45.76 16.65 16.47
C PHE A 373 46.83 16.29 17.51
N ALA A 374 46.44 15.72 18.64
CA ALA A 374 47.39 15.27 19.65
C ALA A 374 48.31 14.17 19.12
N ALA A 375 47.77 13.19 18.39
CA ALA A 375 48.53 12.08 17.81
C ALA A 375 49.60 12.53 16.80
N ALA A 376 49.32 13.60 16.04
CA ALA A 376 50.29 14.19 15.11
C ALA A 376 51.57 14.73 15.82
N PHE A 377 51.46 15.17 17.09
CA PHE A 377 52.60 15.66 17.86
C PHE A 377 53.20 14.61 18.79
N THR A 378 52.43 13.63 19.22
CA THR A 378 52.88 12.53 20.06
C THR A 378 52.97 11.24 19.25
N VAL A 379 53.91 11.22 18.29
CA VAL A 379 54.06 10.09 17.35
C VAL A 379 54.46 8.80 18.05
N PRO A 380 53.87 7.64 17.64
CA PRO A 380 54.29 6.34 18.20
C PRO A 380 55.78 6.06 17.95
N GLY A 381 56.47 5.60 18.98
CA GLY A 381 57.93 5.35 18.94
C GLY A 381 58.82 6.55 19.15
N GLY A 382 58.24 7.77 19.30
CA GLY A 382 59.01 8.98 19.62
C GLY A 382 59.86 9.54 18.47
N ASN A 383 60.60 10.59 18.78
CA ASN A 383 61.46 11.29 17.83
C ASN A 383 62.96 11.04 18.19
N LYS A 384 63.83 11.13 17.20
CA LYS A 384 65.27 11.05 17.38
C LYS A 384 65.80 12.31 18.12
N ASP A 385 66.55 12.15 19.20
CA ASP A 385 66.95 13.24 20.14
C ASP A 385 67.66 14.43 19.50
N ASN A 386 68.32 14.26 18.37
CA ASN A 386 69.18 15.30 17.78
C ASN A 386 68.48 16.04 16.57
N VAL A 387 67.40 15.50 16.05
CA VAL A 387 66.83 15.98 14.74
C VAL A 387 65.29 16.21 14.78
N GLY A 388 64.62 15.70 15.81
CA GLY A 388 63.13 15.82 15.91
C GLY A 388 62.33 15.05 14.86
N ILE A 389 62.99 14.14 14.14
CA ILE A 389 62.33 13.29 13.11
C ILE A 389 61.85 12.00 13.76
N PRO A 390 60.64 11.51 13.45
CA PRO A 390 60.11 10.24 13.98
C PRO A 390 61.06 9.07 13.72
N VAL A 391 61.22 8.18 14.72
CA VAL A 391 62.13 7.05 14.65
C VAL A 391 61.77 6.10 13.53
N PHE A 392 60.47 5.85 13.34
CA PHE A 392 59.93 4.88 12.39
C PHE A 392 59.52 5.49 11.03
N LEU A 393 60.04 6.64 10.62
CA LEU A 393 59.63 7.35 9.40
C LEU A 393 59.73 6.48 8.13
N SER A 394 60.60 5.49 8.08
CA SER A 394 60.76 4.60 6.92
C SER A 394 59.87 3.34 6.98
N ASP A 395 59.12 3.17 8.05
CA ASP A 395 58.24 1.99 8.23
C ASP A 395 56.89 2.21 7.53
N HIS A 396 56.42 1.17 6.85
CA HIS A 396 55.11 1.18 6.19
C HIS A 396 53.94 1.35 7.19
N THR A 397 54.07 0.75 8.39
CA THR A 397 53.07 0.87 9.45
C THR A 397 52.98 2.31 9.97
N PHE A 398 54.13 2.99 10.09
CA PHE A 398 54.13 4.41 10.45
C PHE A 398 53.53 5.29 9.38
N MET A 399 53.78 5.01 8.10
CA MET A 399 53.10 5.73 6.99
C MET A 399 51.61 5.50 7.02
N LEU A 400 51.13 4.27 7.28
CA LEU A 400 49.72 3.98 7.46
C LEU A 400 49.10 4.80 8.60
N PHE A 401 49.80 4.88 9.76
CA PHE A 401 49.37 5.71 10.88
C PHE A 401 49.19 7.16 10.47
N VAL A 402 50.24 7.79 9.87
CA VAL A 402 50.19 9.21 9.48
C VAL A 402 49.09 9.49 8.46
N VAL A 403 48.95 8.66 7.43
CA VAL A 403 47.92 8.84 6.40
C VAL A 403 46.53 8.70 7.01
N SER A 404 46.31 7.68 7.83
CA SER A 404 45.00 7.44 8.47
C SER A 404 44.63 8.56 9.43
N ASP A 405 45.60 9.02 10.27
CA ASP A 405 45.36 10.15 11.18
C ASP A 405 45.05 11.45 10.44
N THR A 406 45.78 11.73 9.34
CA THR A 406 45.52 12.86 8.47
C THR A 406 44.10 12.82 7.86
N VAL A 407 43.67 11.67 7.35
CA VAL A 407 42.31 11.45 6.81
C VAL A 407 41.27 11.63 7.92
N ALA A 408 41.50 11.13 9.12
CA ALA A 408 40.62 11.30 10.27
C ALA A 408 40.47 12.77 10.63
N PHE A 409 41.57 13.51 10.73
CA PHE A 409 41.58 14.94 11.07
C PHE A 409 40.80 15.80 10.05
N PHE A 410 41.17 15.69 8.76
CA PHE A 410 40.53 16.52 7.73
C PHE A 410 39.07 16.11 7.48
N GLY A 411 38.77 14.81 7.56
CA GLY A 411 37.38 14.32 7.43
C GLY A 411 36.50 14.82 8.56
N ALA A 412 36.96 14.75 9.81
CA ALA A 412 36.23 15.28 10.96
C ALA A 412 36.06 16.80 10.89
N THR A 413 37.09 17.54 10.45
CA THR A 413 37.02 19.00 10.29
C THR A 413 36.01 19.40 9.23
N ALA A 414 36.01 18.73 8.08
CA ALA A 414 35.03 18.96 7.01
C ALA A 414 33.60 18.66 7.46
N SER A 415 33.42 17.56 8.21
CA SER A 415 32.14 17.17 8.79
C SER A 415 31.65 18.22 9.81
N LEU A 416 32.53 18.65 10.74
CA LEU A 416 32.21 19.67 11.74
C LEU A 416 31.76 20.99 11.10
N LEU A 417 32.52 21.52 10.13
CA LEU A 417 32.18 22.74 9.42
C LEU A 417 30.83 22.61 8.68
N SER A 418 30.58 21.44 8.15
CA SER A 418 29.31 21.14 7.49
C SER A 418 28.13 21.10 8.45
N PHE A 419 28.28 20.58 9.68
CA PHE A 419 27.23 20.60 10.70
C PHE A 419 27.01 22.00 11.27
N LEU A 420 28.09 22.79 11.49
CA LEU A 420 27.96 24.18 11.96
C LEU A 420 27.13 25.06 11.02
N ARG A 421 27.14 24.77 9.73
CA ARG A 421 26.30 25.46 8.75
C ARG A 421 24.80 25.30 9.02
N PHE A 422 24.34 24.20 9.68
CA PHE A 422 22.93 24.07 10.07
C PHE A 422 22.48 25.05 11.13
N PHE A 423 23.38 25.46 12.02
CA PHE A 423 23.05 26.44 13.06
C PHE A 423 22.98 27.85 12.51
N THR A 424 23.60 28.11 11.36
CA THR A 424 23.64 29.45 10.72
C THR A 424 22.57 29.62 9.64
N LEU A 425 22.03 28.52 9.07
CA LEU A 425 20.93 28.62 8.14
C LEU A 425 19.63 28.85 8.94
N ASN A 426 19.07 30.05 8.80
CA ASN A 426 17.71 30.32 9.19
C ASN A 426 16.84 29.28 8.43
N SER A 427 15.94 28.62 9.17
CA SER A 427 15.02 27.59 8.70
C SER A 427 14.19 28.07 7.52
N THR A 428 14.76 28.05 6.33
CA THR A 428 14.00 28.14 5.10
C THR A 428 13.52 26.74 4.74
N GLU A 429 12.28 26.60 4.31
CA GLU A 429 11.66 25.34 3.87
C GLU A 429 12.55 24.55 2.90
N ASP A 430 13.34 25.27 2.08
CA ASP A 430 14.30 24.65 1.16
C ASP A 430 15.45 23.93 1.86
N ALA A 431 15.83 24.40 3.06
CA ALA A 431 16.83 23.71 3.89
C ALA A 431 16.30 22.36 4.38
N LEU A 432 15.05 22.28 4.83
CA LEU A 432 14.38 21.04 5.25
C LEU A 432 14.24 20.04 4.11
N MET A 433 14.05 20.51 2.88
CA MET A 433 13.95 19.67 1.69
C MET A 433 15.29 19.07 1.24
N LEU A 434 16.40 19.79 1.40
CA LEU A 434 17.75 19.34 1.05
C LEU A 434 18.42 18.54 2.18
N LEU A 435 17.80 18.55 3.36
CA LEU A 435 18.33 17.96 4.58
C LEU A 435 18.77 16.50 4.44
N PRO A 436 17.99 15.58 3.86
CA PRO A 436 18.33 14.17 3.88
C PRO A 436 19.60 13.84 3.11
N ASP A 437 19.73 14.35 1.88
CA ASP A 437 20.88 14.04 1.03
C ASP A 437 22.17 14.66 1.57
N THR A 438 22.05 15.89 2.08
CA THR A 438 23.18 16.59 2.70
C THR A 438 23.56 15.98 4.05
N MET A 439 22.61 15.53 4.86
CA MET A 439 22.88 14.83 6.13
C MET A 439 23.56 13.48 5.91
N ILE A 440 23.08 12.68 4.94
CA ILE A 440 23.72 11.41 4.60
C ILE A 440 25.18 11.62 4.20
N SER A 441 25.47 12.58 3.32
CA SER A 441 26.83 12.88 2.89
C SER A 441 27.73 13.27 4.07
N ARG A 442 27.23 14.11 4.98
CA ARG A 442 27.99 14.59 6.16
C ARG A 442 28.24 13.47 7.18
N LEU A 443 27.23 12.63 7.43
CA LEU A 443 27.38 11.44 8.27
C LEU A 443 28.37 10.47 7.66
N THR A 444 28.34 10.25 6.34
CA THR A 444 29.30 9.39 5.64
C THR A 444 30.73 9.89 5.83
N THR A 445 30.96 11.20 5.71
CA THR A 445 32.29 11.82 5.94
C THR A 445 32.74 11.60 7.38
N LEU A 446 31.83 11.76 8.36
CA LEU A 446 32.14 11.52 9.77
C LEU A 446 32.46 10.04 10.02
N PHE A 447 31.71 9.10 9.45
CA PHE A 447 32.00 7.67 9.57
C PHE A 447 33.36 7.28 8.96
N ILE A 448 33.73 7.85 7.80
CA ILE A 448 35.03 7.65 7.19
C ILE A 448 36.15 8.15 8.16
N SER A 449 35.91 9.30 8.78
CA SER A 449 36.84 9.87 9.76
C SER A 449 37.02 8.97 11.01
N VAL A 450 35.91 8.44 11.57
CA VAL A 450 35.97 7.48 12.68
C VAL A 450 36.74 6.22 12.29
N PHE A 451 36.44 5.67 11.10
CA PHE A 451 37.14 4.46 10.61
C PHE A 451 38.65 4.71 10.42
N ALA A 452 39.00 5.87 9.84
CA ALA A 452 40.42 6.24 9.68
C ALA A 452 41.12 6.40 11.03
N MET A 453 40.47 7.00 12.04
CA MET A 453 41.01 7.08 13.40
C MET A 453 41.25 5.69 14.02
N MET A 454 40.31 4.74 13.80
CA MET A 454 40.52 3.36 14.27
C MET A 454 41.72 2.69 13.61
N LEU A 455 41.93 2.90 12.30
CA LEU A 455 43.10 2.40 11.59
C LEU A 455 44.38 3.02 12.11
N ALA A 456 44.40 4.33 12.38
CA ALA A 456 45.55 5.01 12.98
C ALA A 456 45.86 4.43 14.36
N PHE A 457 44.85 4.18 15.19
CA PHE A 457 45.03 3.58 16.51
C PHE A 457 45.60 2.15 16.41
N ILE A 458 45.11 1.32 15.50
CA ILE A 458 45.65 -0.03 15.28
C ILE A 458 47.13 0.05 14.83
N ALA A 459 47.45 0.92 13.87
CA ALA A 459 48.81 1.11 13.41
C ALA A 459 49.74 1.58 14.55
N ALA A 460 49.27 2.50 15.39
CA ALA A 460 50.03 2.94 16.56
C ALA A 460 50.33 1.81 17.56
N ILE A 461 49.34 0.94 17.84
CA ILE A 461 49.50 -0.23 18.68
C ILE A 461 50.55 -1.20 18.06
N VAL A 462 50.45 -1.49 16.77
CA VAL A 462 51.39 -2.37 16.08
C VAL A 462 52.82 -1.83 16.20
N ILE A 463 53.01 -0.51 16.00
CA ILE A 463 54.34 0.12 16.18
C ILE A 463 54.84 0.00 17.60
N MET A 464 53.98 0.16 18.62
CA MET A 464 54.38 0.05 20.04
C MET A 464 54.77 -1.34 20.46
N PHE A 465 54.24 -2.37 19.84
CA PHE A 465 54.53 -3.78 20.17
C PHE A 465 55.42 -4.48 19.12
N HIS A 466 55.89 -3.72 18.14
CA HIS A 466 56.83 -4.24 17.15
C HIS A 466 58.28 -3.95 17.67
N ASP A 467 58.91 -4.97 18.30
CA ASP A 467 60.31 -4.96 18.69
C ASP A 467 61.22 -5.17 17.48
#